data_88ced9ee2a8a376f59f9d9dcbac4e8c1
#
_entry.id   88ced9ee2a8a376f59f9d9dcbac4e8c1
#
_cell.length_a   1.000
_cell.length_b   1.000
_cell.length_c   1.000
_cell.angle_alpha   90.00
_cell.angle_beta   90.00
_cell.angle_gamma   90.00
#
_symmetry.space_group_name_H-M   'P 1'
#
loop_
_entity.id
_entity.type
_entity.pdbx_description
1 polymer ?
#
loop_
_entity_poly.entity_id
_entity_poly.type
_entity_poly.pdbx_seq_one_letter_code
_entity_poly.pdbx_strand_id
1 'polypeptide(L)'
;MTIKDIARLSGVGVSTVSRVLNDRPDVSEESRRRVLQVIAEYNYLPNNSARSLVRTKSDAVGLVVRGVQNPFYTGIIRAIERDLDAADCTMVMRQIGSCEDEIKCGAMMEREKRLQGIIFLGGRSDYSPADTALLNVPFVCCSYTNTYGTLDPTKYSSVSIDDEQEAYRAVMDLAQKG
;
A
#
# COMPACT_ATOMS: atom_id res chain seq x y z
N MET A 1 -0.90 -27.68 4.13
CA MET A 1 -0.58 -27.70 5.55
C MET A 1 -1.14 -26.47 6.24
N THR A 2 -1.65 -26.60 7.46
CA THR A 2 -2.30 -25.53 8.23
C THR A 2 -1.53 -25.25 9.52
N ILE A 3 -1.82 -24.14 10.19
CA ILE A 3 -1.24 -23.82 11.51
C ILE A 3 -1.56 -24.91 12.55
N LYS A 4 -2.71 -25.61 12.43
CA LYS A 4 -3.08 -26.73 13.29
C LYS A 4 -2.19 -27.94 13.06
N ASP A 5 -1.74 -28.18 11.84
CA ASP A 5 -0.82 -29.27 11.53
C ASP A 5 0.57 -28.98 12.10
N ILE A 6 1.05 -27.74 12.01
CA ILE A 6 2.30 -27.31 12.64
C ILE A 6 2.24 -27.49 14.15
N ALA A 7 1.15 -27.07 14.78
CA ALA A 7 0.94 -27.23 16.22
C ALA A 7 1.01 -28.71 16.65
N ARG A 8 0.33 -29.57 15.91
CA ARG A 8 0.34 -31.03 16.15
C ARG A 8 1.75 -31.63 15.99
N LEU A 9 2.46 -31.29 14.92
CA LEU A 9 3.80 -31.81 14.61
C LEU A 9 4.87 -31.29 15.57
N SER A 10 4.78 -30.04 16.02
CA SER A 10 5.73 -29.46 16.98
C SER A 10 5.38 -29.74 18.44
N GLY A 11 4.24 -30.37 18.71
CA GLY A 11 3.81 -30.73 20.07
C GLY A 11 3.48 -29.50 20.94
N VAL A 12 2.99 -28.42 20.36
CA VAL A 12 2.59 -27.20 21.09
C VAL A 12 1.18 -26.75 20.69
N GLY A 13 0.62 -25.81 21.44
CA GLY A 13 -0.70 -25.25 21.12
C GLY A 13 -0.65 -24.34 19.88
N VAL A 14 -1.78 -24.19 19.17
CA VAL A 14 -1.92 -23.29 18.02
C VAL A 14 -1.59 -21.85 18.40
N SER A 15 -1.94 -21.42 19.60
CA SER A 15 -1.57 -20.11 20.14
C SER A 15 -0.06 -19.91 20.25
N THR A 16 0.68 -20.97 20.66
CA THR A 16 2.15 -20.93 20.74
C THR A 16 2.77 -20.84 19.34
N VAL A 17 2.27 -21.62 18.37
CA VAL A 17 2.72 -21.50 16.98
C VAL A 17 2.49 -20.08 16.45
N SER A 18 1.31 -19.51 16.70
CA SER A 18 0.99 -18.14 16.31
C SER A 18 1.93 -17.11 16.93
N ARG A 19 2.31 -17.27 18.20
CA ARG A 19 3.26 -16.39 18.89
C ARG A 19 4.67 -16.52 18.30
N VAL A 20 5.13 -17.72 17.97
CA VAL A 20 6.42 -17.95 17.30
C VAL A 20 6.45 -17.28 15.93
N LEU A 21 5.39 -17.45 15.12
CA LEU A 21 5.27 -16.84 13.81
C LEU A 21 5.19 -15.29 13.85
N ASN A 22 4.83 -14.73 15.01
CA ASN A 22 4.77 -13.28 15.25
C ASN A 22 5.96 -12.76 16.05
N ASP A 23 6.99 -13.58 16.22
CA ASP A 23 8.21 -13.27 16.97
C ASP A 23 7.97 -12.71 18.38
N ARG A 24 6.94 -13.22 19.08
CA ARG A 24 6.63 -12.79 20.44
C ARG A 24 7.67 -13.29 21.44
N PRO A 25 8.13 -12.44 22.36
CA PRO A 25 9.17 -12.80 23.33
C PRO A 25 8.68 -13.74 24.42
N ASP A 26 7.38 -13.89 24.61
CA ASP A 26 6.74 -14.69 25.67
C ASP A 26 6.62 -16.20 25.34
N VAL A 27 7.48 -16.71 24.46
CA VAL A 27 7.56 -18.14 24.10
C VAL A 27 8.92 -18.69 24.51
N SER A 28 8.94 -19.85 25.17
CA SER A 28 10.19 -20.51 25.56
C SER A 28 11.03 -20.86 24.32
N GLU A 29 12.37 -20.76 24.46
CA GLU A 29 13.31 -21.04 23.38
C GLU A 29 13.16 -22.49 22.85
N GLU A 30 12.84 -23.42 23.72
CA GLU A 30 12.61 -24.83 23.34
C GLU A 30 11.37 -24.94 22.43
N SER A 31 10.26 -24.30 22.77
CA SER A 31 9.04 -24.30 21.96
C SER A 31 9.26 -23.57 20.64
N ARG A 32 9.96 -22.45 20.67
CA ARG A 32 10.35 -21.68 19.46
C ARG A 32 11.15 -22.56 18.51
N ARG A 33 12.19 -23.22 18.99
CA ARG A 33 13.04 -24.10 18.18
C ARG A 33 12.24 -25.24 17.53
N ARG A 34 11.38 -25.92 18.29
CA ARG A 34 10.54 -27.03 17.76
C ARG A 34 9.61 -26.55 16.62
N VAL A 35 8.96 -25.42 16.84
CA VAL A 35 8.05 -24.86 15.83
C VAL A 35 8.81 -24.46 14.56
N LEU A 36 9.94 -23.74 14.69
CA LEU A 36 10.75 -23.31 13.55
C LEU A 36 11.33 -24.50 12.77
N GLN A 37 11.72 -25.57 13.47
CA GLN A 37 12.19 -26.81 12.84
C GLN A 37 11.11 -27.43 11.95
N VAL A 38 9.87 -27.56 12.45
CA VAL A 38 8.74 -28.12 11.68
C VAL A 38 8.39 -27.21 10.50
N ILE A 39 8.39 -25.88 10.70
CA ILE A 39 8.15 -24.91 9.62
C ILE A 39 9.16 -25.10 8.49
N ALA A 40 10.45 -25.22 8.82
CA ALA A 40 11.52 -25.42 7.83
C ALA A 40 11.41 -26.78 7.13
N GLU A 41 11.17 -27.87 7.88
CA GLU A 41 11.06 -29.23 7.36
C GLU A 41 9.94 -29.38 6.31
N TYR A 42 8.80 -28.72 6.58
CA TYR A 42 7.62 -28.82 5.72
C TYR A 42 7.42 -27.63 4.78
N ASN A 43 8.38 -26.69 4.70
CA ASN A 43 8.27 -25.46 3.92
C ASN A 43 6.93 -24.74 4.15
N TYR A 44 6.50 -24.68 5.43
CA TYR A 44 5.22 -24.08 5.74
C TYR A 44 5.25 -22.56 5.58
N LEU A 45 4.39 -22.05 4.69
CA LEU A 45 4.16 -20.62 4.53
C LEU A 45 2.90 -20.22 5.29
N PRO A 46 2.98 -19.27 6.23
CA PRO A 46 1.82 -18.76 6.94
C PRO A 46 0.78 -18.20 5.98
N ASN A 47 -0.47 -18.64 6.13
CA ASN A 47 -1.56 -18.07 5.33
C ASN A 47 -1.95 -16.69 5.89
N ASN A 48 -1.46 -15.64 5.26
CA ASN A 48 -1.75 -14.26 5.63
C ASN A 48 -3.24 -13.91 5.50
N SER A 49 -4.00 -14.60 4.66
CA SER A 49 -5.46 -14.39 4.53
C SER A 49 -6.22 -14.79 5.80
N ALA A 50 -5.76 -15.83 6.52
CA ALA A 50 -6.34 -16.19 7.82
C ALA A 50 -5.94 -15.22 8.93
N ARG A 51 -4.79 -14.56 8.78
CA ARG A 51 -4.25 -13.55 9.71
C ARG A 51 -5.02 -12.23 9.60
N SER A 52 -5.43 -11.85 8.40
CA SER A 52 -6.21 -10.63 8.13
C SER A 52 -7.65 -10.71 8.64
N LEU A 53 -8.20 -11.93 8.84
CA LEU A 53 -9.54 -12.13 9.41
C LEU A 53 -9.63 -11.79 10.90
N VAL A 54 -8.51 -11.83 11.63
CA VAL A 54 -8.45 -11.59 13.09
C VAL A 54 -8.00 -10.15 13.41
N ARG A 55 -7.32 -9.47 12.47
CA ARG A 55 -6.92 -8.06 12.66
C ARG A 55 -8.07 -7.12 12.28
N THR A 56 -8.49 -6.30 13.23
CA THR A 56 -9.53 -5.27 13.08
C THR A 56 -9.07 -4.12 12.15
N LYS A 57 -7.75 -3.97 11.91
CA LYS A 57 -7.15 -3.05 10.93
C LYS A 57 -6.22 -3.82 10.01
N SER A 58 -6.30 -3.55 8.73
CA SER A 58 -5.33 -4.03 7.73
C SER A 58 -4.11 -3.10 7.74
N ASP A 59 -2.92 -3.65 7.55
CA ASP A 59 -1.68 -2.87 7.35
C ASP A 59 -1.46 -2.63 5.84
N ALA A 60 -2.53 -2.69 5.03
CA ALA A 60 -2.45 -2.55 3.58
C ALA A 60 -2.72 -1.12 3.13
N VAL A 61 -1.86 -0.61 2.25
CA VAL A 61 -2.02 0.67 1.55
C VAL A 61 -2.25 0.39 0.06
N GLY A 62 -3.27 1.02 -0.50
CA GLY A 62 -3.58 0.93 -1.92
C GLY A 62 -2.70 1.88 -2.73
N LEU A 63 -2.19 1.42 -3.86
CA LEU A 63 -1.55 2.26 -4.87
C LEU A 63 -2.31 2.11 -6.19
N VAL A 64 -3.08 3.11 -6.56
CA VAL A 64 -3.78 3.17 -7.85
C VAL A 64 -2.91 3.96 -8.83
N VAL A 65 -2.49 3.33 -9.93
CA VAL A 65 -1.57 3.94 -10.90
C VAL A 65 -2.29 4.14 -12.22
N ARG A 66 -2.35 5.39 -12.69
CA ARG A 66 -2.77 5.73 -14.04
C ARG A 66 -1.54 5.92 -14.93
N GLY A 67 -1.43 5.09 -15.99
CA GLY A 67 -0.32 5.20 -16.94
C GLY A 67 0.99 4.59 -16.41
N VAL A 68 0.94 3.38 -15.90
CA VAL A 68 2.11 2.62 -15.39
C VAL A 68 3.25 2.47 -16.41
N GLN A 69 2.96 2.61 -17.70
CA GLN A 69 3.98 2.56 -18.76
C GLN A 69 4.88 3.80 -18.81
N ASN A 70 4.53 4.87 -18.08
CA ASN A 70 5.38 6.06 -17.98
C ASN A 70 6.62 5.72 -17.12
N PRO A 71 7.85 5.76 -17.68
CA PRO A 71 9.08 5.45 -16.94
C PRO A 71 9.29 6.35 -15.72
N PHE A 72 8.73 7.57 -15.74
CA PHE A 72 8.76 8.50 -14.62
C PHE A 72 8.18 7.88 -13.34
N TYR A 73 7.10 7.08 -13.45
CA TYR A 73 6.47 6.48 -12.29
C TYR A 73 7.24 5.30 -11.69
N THR A 74 8.14 4.67 -12.44
CA THR A 74 8.90 3.52 -11.94
C THR A 74 9.72 3.86 -10.70
N GLY A 75 10.38 5.03 -10.69
CA GLY A 75 11.14 5.50 -9.53
C GLY A 75 10.26 5.79 -8.32
N ILE A 76 9.10 6.39 -8.55
CA ILE A 76 8.12 6.72 -7.51
C ILE A 76 7.54 5.45 -6.90
N ILE A 77 7.11 4.49 -7.72
CA ILE A 77 6.56 3.20 -7.25
C ILE A 77 7.56 2.47 -6.37
N ARG A 78 8.84 2.38 -6.79
CA ARG A 78 9.90 1.75 -5.98
C ARG A 78 10.16 2.46 -4.66
N ALA A 79 10.10 3.79 -4.65
CA ALA A 79 10.25 4.56 -3.42
C ALA A 79 9.10 4.30 -2.45
N ILE A 80 7.85 4.30 -2.94
CA ILE A 80 6.64 4.00 -2.16
C ILE A 80 6.73 2.57 -1.60
N GLU A 81 7.08 1.57 -2.42
CA GLU A 81 7.23 0.18 -2.00
C GLU A 81 8.24 0.05 -0.86
N ARG A 82 9.46 0.58 -1.06
CA ARG A 82 10.51 0.55 -0.05
C ARG A 82 10.08 1.18 1.28
N ASP A 83 9.40 2.32 1.23
CA ASP A 83 9.04 3.06 2.43
C ASP A 83 7.84 2.40 3.15
N LEU A 84 6.93 1.76 2.41
CA LEU A 84 5.85 0.94 2.98
C LEU A 84 6.39 -0.34 3.62
N ASP A 85 7.35 -1.01 2.97
CA ASP A 85 8.04 -2.19 3.54
C ASP A 85 8.76 -1.83 4.83
N ALA A 86 9.46 -0.69 4.87
CA ALA A 86 10.12 -0.20 6.08
C ALA A 86 9.13 0.12 7.22
N ALA A 87 7.88 0.43 6.88
CA ALA A 87 6.79 0.68 7.84
C ALA A 87 5.98 -0.57 8.19
N ASP A 88 6.39 -1.78 7.76
CA ASP A 88 5.66 -3.06 7.89
C ASP A 88 4.24 -2.99 7.30
N CYS A 89 4.08 -2.19 6.23
CA CYS A 89 2.83 -2.04 5.48
C CYS A 89 2.87 -2.82 4.17
N THR A 90 1.76 -3.46 3.82
CA THR A 90 1.63 -4.19 2.55
C THR A 90 1.15 -3.24 1.45
N MET A 91 1.89 -3.11 0.35
CA MET A 91 1.43 -2.40 -0.84
C MET A 91 0.50 -3.27 -1.68
N VAL A 92 -0.69 -2.75 -2.00
CA VAL A 92 -1.62 -3.37 -2.95
C VAL A 92 -1.76 -2.46 -4.15
N MET A 93 -1.08 -2.79 -5.24
CA MET A 93 -1.09 -1.97 -6.45
C MET A 93 -2.17 -2.40 -7.43
N ARG A 94 -2.84 -1.43 -8.05
CA ARG A 94 -3.74 -1.62 -9.19
C ARG A 94 -3.46 -0.60 -10.27
N GLN A 95 -3.23 -1.09 -11.48
CA GLN A 95 -3.14 -0.26 -12.66
C GLN A 95 -4.53 -0.01 -13.22
N ILE A 96 -4.76 1.22 -13.70
CA ILE A 96 -5.99 1.61 -14.39
C ILE A 96 -5.69 2.21 -15.76
N GLY A 97 -6.64 2.08 -16.66
CA GLY A 97 -6.60 2.72 -17.98
C GLY A 97 -6.94 4.21 -17.93
N SER A 98 -6.71 4.91 -19.04
CA SER A 98 -6.94 6.36 -19.16
C SER A 98 -8.42 6.76 -18.97
N CYS A 99 -9.36 5.87 -19.29
CA CYS A 99 -10.81 6.12 -19.20
C CYS A 99 -11.44 5.60 -17.89
N GLU A 100 -10.68 4.94 -17.03
CA GLU A 100 -11.17 4.41 -15.76
C GLU A 100 -11.18 5.51 -14.69
N ASP A 101 -12.14 5.41 -13.77
CA ASP A 101 -12.25 6.32 -12.63
C ASP A 101 -11.39 5.79 -11.46
N GLU A 102 -10.31 6.49 -11.16
CA GLU A 102 -9.37 6.11 -10.09
C GLU A 102 -10.02 6.11 -8.71
N ILE A 103 -10.93 7.04 -8.44
CA ILE A 103 -11.60 7.11 -7.14
C ILE A 103 -12.51 5.90 -6.92
N LYS A 104 -13.29 5.52 -7.93
CA LYS A 104 -14.10 4.31 -7.86
C LYS A 104 -13.24 3.06 -7.71
N CYS A 105 -12.13 3.00 -8.46
CA CYS A 105 -11.17 1.91 -8.33
C CYS A 105 -10.60 1.83 -6.91
N GLY A 106 -10.16 2.95 -6.35
CA GLY A 106 -9.66 3.04 -4.99
C GLY A 106 -10.69 2.61 -3.94
N ALA A 107 -11.93 3.08 -4.07
CA ALA A 107 -13.03 2.73 -3.16
C ALA A 107 -13.39 1.22 -3.21
N MET A 108 -13.30 0.60 -4.39
CA MET A 108 -13.45 -0.85 -4.51
C MET A 108 -12.31 -1.60 -3.81
N MET A 109 -11.06 -1.18 -4.05
CA MET A 109 -9.88 -1.76 -3.40
C MET A 109 -9.94 -1.59 -1.88
N GLU A 110 -10.37 -0.43 -1.38
CA GLU A 110 -10.56 -0.16 0.04
C GLU A 110 -11.44 -1.22 0.70
N ARG A 111 -12.61 -1.49 0.09
CA ARG A 111 -13.57 -2.46 0.60
C ARG A 111 -13.08 -3.90 0.51
N GLU A 112 -12.50 -4.28 -0.63
CA GLU A 112 -12.02 -5.65 -0.88
C GLU A 112 -10.81 -6.01 -0.02
N LYS A 113 -9.88 -5.09 0.15
CA LYS A 113 -8.59 -5.31 0.82
C LYS A 113 -8.50 -4.70 2.22
N ARG A 114 -9.55 -3.97 2.65
CA ARG A 114 -9.60 -3.26 3.95
C ARG A 114 -8.41 -2.31 4.11
N LEU A 115 -8.15 -1.51 3.08
CA LEU A 115 -7.01 -0.60 3.06
C LEU A 115 -7.09 0.41 4.21
N GLN A 116 -5.94 0.83 4.75
CA GLN A 116 -5.84 1.91 5.73
C GLN A 116 -5.61 3.28 5.10
N GLY A 117 -5.23 3.32 3.81
CA GLY A 117 -5.01 4.53 3.03
C GLY A 117 -4.82 4.20 1.57
N ILE A 118 -4.88 5.21 0.70
CA ILE A 118 -4.73 5.06 -0.75
C ILE A 118 -3.80 6.14 -1.28
N ILE A 119 -2.90 5.75 -2.16
CA ILE A 119 -2.07 6.65 -2.96
C ILE A 119 -2.57 6.58 -4.41
N PHE A 120 -2.95 7.72 -4.97
CA PHE A 120 -3.28 7.85 -6.38
C PHE A 120 -2.07 8.42 -7.11
N LEU A 121 -1.43 7.63 -7.96
CA LEU A 121 -0.27 8.03 -8.76
C LEU A 121 -0.71 8.33 -10.17
N GLY A 122 -0.70 9.61 -10.51
CA GLY A 122 -1.33 10.15 -11.71
C GLY A 122 -2.86 10.13 -11.60
N GLY A 123 -3.51 11.22 -11.92
CA GLY A 123 -4.94 11.37 -11.79
C GLY A 123 -5.45 12.67 -12.42
N ARG A 124 -6.72 12.95 -12.20
CA ARG A 124 -7.32 14.24 -12.58
C ARG A 124 -6.96 15.31 -11.53
N SER A 125 -7.06 16.57 -11.92
CA SER A 125 -6.80 17.71 -11.05
C SER A 125 -8.05 18.56 -10.75
N ASP A 126 -9.25 17.97 -10.94
CA ASP A 126 -10.53 18.67 -10.89
C ASP A 126 -11.59 17.98 -10.01
N TYR A 127 -11.16 17.26 -8.98
CA TYR A 127 -12.09 16.57 -8.07
C TYR A 127 -12.91 17.53 -7.22
N SER A 128 -14.16 17.13 -7.00
CA SER A 128 -15.08 17.73 -6.05
C SER A 128 -15.25 16.84 -4.79
N PRO A 129 -15.84 17.35 -3.70
CA PRO A 129 -16.20 16.53 -2.54
C PRO A 129 -17.11 15.35 -2.87
N ALA A 130 -17.98 15.49 -3.88
CA ALA A 130 -18.87 14.42 -4.33
C ALA A 130 -18.11 13.26 -4.97
N ASP A 131 -17.04 13.55 -5.72
CA ASP A 131 -16.20 12.52 -6.35
C ASP A 131 -15.53 11.64 -5.30
N THR A 132 -15.01 12.23 -4.23
CA THR A 132 -14.26 11.52 -3.20
C THR A 132 -15.11 10.99 -2.05
N ALA A 133 -16.41 11.24 -2.04
CA ALA A 133 -17.35 10.77 -1.00
C ALA A 133 -17.42 9.23 -0.86
N LEU A 134 -16.93 8.50 -1.87
CA LEU A 134 -16.87 7.03 -1.85
C LEU A 134 -15.72 6.48 -0.99
N LEU A 135 -14.71 7.31 -0.69
CA LEU A 135 -13.53 6.92 0.10
C LEU A 135 -13.80 7.16 1.60
N ASN A 136 -13.46 6.17 2.41
CA ASN A 136 -13.57 6.25 3.87
C ASN A 136 -12.20 6.25 4.56
N VAL A 137 -11.12 6.12 3.79
CA VAL A 137 -9.73 6.16 4.28
C VAL A 137 -9.01 7.39 3.78
N PRO A 138 -7.95 7.86 4.46
CA PRO A 138 -7.09 8.93 3.96
C PRO A 138 -6.52 8.62 2.60
N PHE A 139 -6.32 9.64 1.78
CA PHE A 139 -5.68 9.46 0.48
C PHE A 139 -4.68 10.56 0.15
N VAL A 140 -3.76 10.23 -0.74
CA VAL A 140 -2.70 11.10 -1.25
C VAL A 140 -2.78 11.17 -2.76
N CYS A 141 -2.77 12.36 -3.32
CA CYS A 141 -2.54 12.62 -4.74
C CYS A 141 -1.03 12.71 -4.99
N CYS A 142 -0.48 11.82 -5.79
CA CYS A 142 0.95 11.78 -6.07
C CYS A 142 1.20 12.09 -7.56
N SER A 143 2.16 12.98 -7.84
CA SER A 143 2.48 13.51 -9.18
C SER A 143 1.40 14.43 -9.76
N TYR A 144 0.46 14.89 -8.95
CA TYR A 144 -0.52 15.91 -9.32
C TYR A 144 -1.17 16.52 -8.07
N THR A 145 -1.81 17.68 -8.25
CA THR A 145 -2.63 18.35 -7.23
C THR A 145 -4.03 18.63 -7.79
N ASN A 146 -4.99 18.86 -6.90
CA ASN A 146 -6.38 19.18 -7.30
C ASN A 146 -6.53 20.69 -7.62
N THR A 147 -5.74 21.19 -8.57
CA THR A 147 -5.63 22.62 -8.88
C THR A 147 -6.93 23.22 -9.41
N TYR A 148 -7.70 22.46 -10.18
CA TYR A 148 -8.94 22.93 -10.83
C TYR A 148 -10.22 22.41 -10.18
N GLY A 149 -10.08 21.66 -9.07
CA GLY A 149 -11.20 21.11 -8.35
C GLY A 149 -11.60 21.93 -7.13
N THR A 150 -12.62 21.44 -6.44
CA THR A 150 -13.21 22.10 -5.25
C THR A 150 -13.02 21.31 -3.97
N LEU A 151 -12.08 20.33 -3.95
CA LEU A 151 -11.73 19.61 -2.72
C LEU A 151 -11.11 20.55 -1.70
N ASP A 152 -11.53 20.40 -0.44
CA ASP A 152 -10.90 21.04 0.68
C ASP A 152 -9.46 20.50 0.85
N PRO A 153 -8.42 21.35 0.74
CA PRO A 153 -7.02 20.92 0.87
C PRO A 153 -6.68 20.29 2.23
N THR A 154 -7.51 20.45 3.23
CA THR A 154 -7.33 19.82 4.55
C THR A 154 -7.80 18.36 4.60
N LYS A 155 -8.49 17.89 3.57
CA LYS A 155 -9.09 16.53 3.50
C LYS A 155 -8.23 15.51 2.78
N TYR A 156 -7.17 15.92 2.11
CA TYR A 156 -6.24 15.04 1.42
C TYR A 156 -4.82 15.61 1.48
N SER A 157 -3.84 14.80 1.11
CA SER A 157 -2.47 15.27 0.90
C SER A 157 -2.11 15.19 -0.57
N SER A 158 -1.20 16.07 -1.03
CA SER A 158 -0.65 16.00 -2.37
C SER A 158 0.86 16.14 -2.36
N VAL A 159 1.50 15.42 -3.28
CA VAL A 159 2.94 15.48 -3.55
C VAL A 159 3.11 15.64 -5.05
N SER A 160 3.57 16.80 -5.49
CA SER A 160 3.80 17.11 -6.91
C SER A 160 4.94 18.12 -7.04
N ILE A 161 5.41 18.30 -8.26
CA ILE A 161 6.28 19.42 -8.65
C ILE A 161 5.39 20.57 -9.14
N ASP A 162 5.94 21.78 -9.12
CA ASP A 162 5.34 22.94 -9.75
C ASP A 162 5.70 22.92 -11.25
N ASP A 163 4.87 22.24 -12.03
CA ASP A 163 5.09 22.03 -13.48
C ASP A 163 5.16 23.36 -14.25
N GLU A 164 4.40 24.39 -13.86
CA GLU A 164 4.41 25.71 -14.49
C GLU A 164 5.76 26.39 -14.27
N GLN A 165 6.24 26.41 -13.04
CA GLN A 165 7.52 27.03 -12.69
C GLN A 165 8.70 26.29 -13.33
N GLU A 166 8.66 24.95 -13.35
CA GLU A 166 9.73 24.15 -13.94
C GLU A 166 9.73 24.26 -15.48
N ALA A 167 8.58 24.33 -16.14
CA ALA A 167 8.48 24.60 -17.55
C ALA A 167 9.01 26.01 -17.89
N TYR A 168 8.65 27.02 -17.10
CA TYR A 168 9.19 28.38 -17.26
C TYR A 168 10.73 28.40 -17.13
N ARG A 169 11.28 27.73 -16.12
CA ARG A 169 12.75 27.63 -15.92
C ARG A 169 13.43 26.98 -17.14
N ALA A 170 12.87 25.89 -17.65
CA ALA A 170 13.41 25.20 -18.82
C ALA A 170 13.44 26.11 -20.06
N VAL A 171 12.34 26.86 -20.32
CA VAL A 171 12.29 27.82 -21.43
C VAL A 171 13.31 28.95 -21.25
N MET A 172 13.43 29.49 -20.04
CA MET A 172 14.40 30.57 -19.76
C MET A 172 15.85 30.09 -19.91
N ASP A 173 16.16 28.86 -19.50
CA ASP A 173 17.50 28.27 -19.69
C ASP A 173 17.85 28.12 -21.17
N LEU A 174 16.88 27.66 -21.97
CA LEU A 174 17.07 27.61 -23.44
C LEU A 174 17.27 29.00 -24.07
N ALA A 175 16.49 29.97 -23.64
CA ALA A 175 16.60 31.35 -24.18
C ALA A 175 17.93 32.03 -23.83
N GLN A 176 18.54 31.65 -22.70
CA GLN A 176 19.86 32.15 -22.28
C GLN A 176 21.03 31.49 -23.02
N LYS A 177 20.83 30.27 -23.50
CA LYS A 177 21.89 29.51 -24.20
C LYS A 177 21.91 29.71 -25.71
N GLY A 178 20.93 30.38 -26.29
CA GLY A 178 20.76 30.69 -27.72
C GLY A 178 20.10 29.57 -28.47
#